data_89133ed2486de2066980f4966aa01fb3
#
_entry.id   89133ed2486de2066980f4966aa01fb3
#
_cell.length_a   1.000
_cell.length_b   1.000
_cell.length_c   1.000
_cell.angle_alpha   90.00
_cell.angle_beta   90.00
_cell.angle_gamma   90.00
#
_symmetry.space_group_name_H-M   'P 1'
#
loop_
_entity.id
_entity.type
_entity.pdbx_description
1 polymer ?
#
loop_
_entity_poly.entity_id
_entity_poly.type
_entity_poly.pdbx_seq_one_letter_code
_entity_poly.pdbx_strand_id
1 'polypeptide(L)'
;MTRSKPMSAADASAPTVPAPVDVDRIMACVRELGLRFFLDDEGDIGIPWRYVTVHAIFQDTRALQLRGVWHRIADTEHLTALRKLVEEWNATRIGPKAYLTIADGGVVRLHGEVTYPLEAGMTDAQLEDFV
;
A
#
# COMPACT_ATOMS: atom_id res chain seq x y z
N MET A 1 -2.14 7.00 8.24
CA MET A 1 -3.18 7.96 8.64
C MET A 1 -4.38 7.22 9.19
N THR A 2 -4.67 7.42 10.42
CA THR A 2 -5.81 6.77 11.04
C THR A 2 -7.07 7.58 10.75
N ARG A 3 -8.09 6.93 10.27
CA ARG A 3 -9.37 7.56 10.02
C ARG A 3 -10.37 7.09 11.06
N SER A 4 -10.87 8.01 11.84
CA SER A 4 -11.93 7.72 12.79
C SER A 4 -13.28 7.86 12.12
N LYS A 5 -14.10 6.81 12.15
CA LYS A 5 -15.46 6.81 11.64
C LYS A 5 -16.41 6.50 12.80
N PRO A 6 -17.41 7.34 13.05
CA PRO A 6 -18.39 7.02 14.09
C PRO A 6 -19.16 5.75 13.70
N MET A 7 -19.33 4.85 14.65
CA MET A 7 -20.05 3.61 14.40
C MET A 7 -21.56 3.90 14.37
N SER A 8 -22.19 3.53 13.25
CA SER A 8 -23.65 3.58 13.10
C SER A 8 -24.27 2.24 13.52
N ALA A 9 -25.59 2.20 13.62
CA ALA A 9 -26.31 0.94 13.89
C ALA A 9 -26.06 -0.11 12.78
N ALA A 10 -25.90 0.31 11.53
CA ALA A 10 -25.55 -0.56 10.42
C ALA A 10 -24.12 -1.11 10.55
N ASP A 11 -23.17 -0.28 10.98
CA ASP A 11 -21.80 -0.70 11.24
C ASP A 11 -21.73 -1.70 12.41
N ALA A 12 -22.53 -1.47 13.45
CA ALA A 12 -22.61 -2.38 14.58
C ALA A 12 -23.14 -3.77 14.21
N SER A 13 -23.96 -3.86 13.14
CA SER A 13 -24.48 -5.13 12.62
C SER A 13 -23.61 -5.73 11.51
N ALA A 14 -22.56 -5.03 11.05
CA ALA A 14 -21.66 -5.51 10.00
C ALA A 14 -20.91 -6.77 10.45
N PRO A 15 -20.68 -7.74 9.53
CA PRO A 15 -19.93 -8.93 9.85
C PRO A 15 -18.53 -8.60 10.32
N THR A 16 -18.12 -9.15 11.47
CA THR A 16 -16.76 -9.04 12.00
C THR A 16 -15.89 -10.22 11.58
N VAL A 17 -16.46 -11.14 10.80
CA VAL A 17 -15.76 -12.33 10.34
C VAL A 17 -14.90 -11.97 9.12
N PRO A 18 -13.63 -12.37 9.11
CA PRO A 18 -12.79 -12.18 7.93
C PRO A 18 -13.38 -12.86 6.70
N ALA A 19 -13.35 -12.18 5.59
CA ALA A 19 -13.81 -12.67 4.30
C ALA A 19 -12.70 -12.57 3.24
N PRO A 20 -12.73 -13.38 2.18
CA PRO A 20 -11.74 -13.31 1.12
C PRO A 20 -11.61 -11.90 0.53
N VAL A 21 -10.40 -11.52 0.18
CA VAL A 21 -10.08 -10.22 -0.41
C VAL A 21 -9.78 -10.39 -1.88
N ASP A 22 -10.45 -9.62 -2.72
CA ASP A 22 -10.22 -9.55 -4.15
C ASP A 22 -10.14 -8.08 -4.61
N VAL A 23 -9.91 -7.88 -5.90
CA VAL A 23 -9.80 -6.53 -6.49
C VAL A 23 -11.09 -5.72 -6.28
N ASP A 24 -12.25 -6.34 -6.48
CA ASP A 24 -13.54 -5.65 -6.33
C ASP A 24 -13.75 -5.15 -4.90
N ARG A 25 -13.37 -5.95 -3.94
CA ARG A 25 -13.49 -5.58 -2.54
C ARG A 25 -12.54 -4.45 -2.15
N ILE A 26 -11.33 -4.43 -2.70
CA ILE A 26 -10.40 -3.31 -2.52
C ILE A 26 -10.94 -2.05 -3.18
N MET A 27 -11.48 -2.14 -4.39
CA MET A 27 -12.09 -0.99 -5.05
C MET A 27 -13.25 -0.42 -4.23
N ALA A 28 -14.09 -1.28 -3.68
CA ALA A 28 -15.19 -0.85 -2.81
C ALA A 28 -14.66 -0.12 -1.57
N CYS A 29 -13.63 -0.66 -0.95
CA CYS A 29 -12.97 -0.04 0.22
C CYS A 29 -12.40 1.34 -0.13
N VAL A 30 -11.69 1.46 -1.24
CA VAL A 30 -11.08 2.73 -1.68
C VAL A 30 -12.16 3.78 -1.98
N ARG A 31 -13.26 3.38 -2.60
CA ARG A 31 -14.43 4.26 -2.84
C ARG A 31 -15.04 4.73 -1.53
N GLU A 32 -15.24 3.80 -0.59
CA GLU A 32 -15.80 4.11 0.74
C GLU A 32 -14.92 5.12 1.49
N LEU A 33 -13.61 5.02 1.35
CA LEU A 33 -12.66 5.97 1.93
C LEU A 33 -12.61 7.32 1.18
N GLY A 34 -13.31 7.43 0.07
CA GLY A 34 -13.33 8.65 -0.73
C GLY A 34 -12.02 8.92 -1.49
N LEU A 35 -11.23 7.88 -1.73
CA LEU A 35 -9.96 7.99 -2.43
C LEU A 35 -10.13 7.82 -3.94
N ARG A 36 -9.30 8.52 -4.69
CA ARG A 36 -9.23 8.35 -6.14
C ARG A 36 -8.34 7.14 -6.44
N PHE A 37 -8.68 6.39 -7.47
CA PHE A 37 -7.89 5.24 -7.90
C PHE A 37 -8.05 4.99 -9.40
N PHE A 38 -7.14 4.19 -9.93
CA PHE A 38 -7.17 3.71 -11.31
C PHE A 38 -6.76 2.23 -11.34
N LEU A 39 -7.10 1.55 -12.44
CA LEU A 39 -6.56 0.21 -12.72
C LEU A 39 -5.37 0.38 -13.67
N ASP A 40 -4.25 -0.26 -13.35
CA ASP A 40 -3.09 -0.24 -14.23
C ASP A 40 -3.20 -1.34 -15.32
N ASP A 41 -2.18 -1.43 -16.17
CA ASP A 41 -2.16 -2.39 -17.29
C ASP A 41 -2.15 -3.84 -16.83
N GLU A 42 -1.74 -4.10 -15.60
CA GLU A 42 -1.71 -5.44 -15.00
C GLU A 42 -2.99 -5.79 -14.23
N GLY A 43 -3.93 -4.85 -14.17
CA GLY A 43 -5.17 -5.02 -13.43
C GLY A 43 -5.05 -4.71 -11.93
N ASP A 44 -3.92 -4.19 -11.49
CA ASP A 44 -3.72 -3.76 -10.10
C ASP A 44 -4.32 -2.37 -9.87
N ILE A 45 -4.68 -2.10 -8.62
CA ILE A 45 -5.27 -0.82 -8.25
C ILE A 45 -4.15 0.16 -7.90
N GLY A 46 -4.12 1.30 -8.58
CA GLY A 46 -3.24 2.41 -8.25
C GLY A 46 -3.98 3.51 -7.52
N ILE A 47 -3.45 3.98 -6.41
CA ILE A 47 -4.01 5.06 -5.60
C ILE A 47 -3.01 6.22 -5.62
N PRO A 48 -3.29 7.29 -6.36
CA PRO A 48 -2.37 8.43 -6.42
C PRO A 48 -2.53 9.32 -5.19
N TRP A 49 -1.42 9.58 -4.52
CA TRP A 49 -1.28 10.60 -3.50
C TRP A 49 -0.40 11.72 -4.05
N ARG A 50 -0.31 12.83 -3.32
CA ARG A 50 0.45 14.00 -3.78
C ARG A 50 1.92 13.69 -4.13
N TYR A 51 2.58 12.86 -3.32
CA TYR A 51 4.01 12.56 -3.47
C TYR A 51 4.31 11.09 -3.77
N VAL A 52 3.34 10.23 -3.62
CA VAL A 52 3.49 8.78 -3.72
C VAL A 52 2.30 8.20 -4.46
N THR A 53 2.54 7.25 -5.33
CA THR A 53 1.47 6.38 -5.85
C THR A 53 1.60 5.02 -5.18
N VAL A 54 0.51 4.55 -4.61
CA VAL A 54 0.44 3.24 -3.95
C VAL A 54 -0.29 2.26 -4.87
N HIS A 55 0.33 1.11 -5.13
CA HIS A 55 -0.29 0.03 -5.89
C HIS A 55 -0.68 -1.10 -4.94
N ALA A 56 -1.92 -1.57 -5.05
CA ALA A 56 -2.40 -2.77 -4.39
C ALA A 56 -2.21 -3.96 -5.32
N ILE A 57 -1.33 -4.86 -4.96
CA ILE A 57 -0.87 -5.96 -5.81
C ILE A 57 -1.17 -7.29 -5.13
N PHE A 58 -1.84 -8.20 -5.83
CA PHE A 58 -2.08 -9.55 -5.33
C PHE A 58 -0.92 -10.47 -5.71
N GLN A 59 -0.38 -11.17 -4.70
CA GLN A 59 0.66 -12.18 -4.86
C GLN A 59 0.00 -13.56 -4.83
N ASP A 60 -0.36 -14.09 -6.00
CA ASP A 60 -0.94 -15.43 -6.18
C ASP A 60 -2.10 -15.75 -5.22
N THR A 61 -2.97 -14.83 -4.95
CA THR A 61 -4.09 -14.97 -4.01
C THR A 61 -3.69 -15.23 -2.54
N ARG A 62 -2.41 -15.29 -2.24
CA ARG A 62 -1.90 -15.58 -0.88
C ARG A 62 -1.62 -14.36 -0.06
N ALA A 63 -1.28 -13.26 -0.72
CA ALA A 63 -0.91 -12.03 -0.04
C ALA A 63 -1.37 -10.81 -0.82
N LEU A 64 -1.71 -9.76 -0.09
CA LEU A 64 -1.93 -8.43 -0.64
C LEU A 64 -0.72 -7.57 -0.29
N GLN A 65 -0.08 -7.00 -1.29
CA GLN A 65 1.02 -6.07 -1.11
C GLN A 65 0.58 -4.67 -1.47
N LEU A 66 0.84 -3.72 -0.60
CA LEU A 66 0.75 -2.29 -0.91
C LEU A 66 2.17 -1.79 -1.18
N ARG A 67 2.42 -1.35 -2.40
CA ARG A 67 3.72 -0.84 -2.83
C ARG A 67 3.60 0.63 -3.18
N GLY A 68 4.29 1.46 -2.44
CA GLY A 68 4.37 2.89 -2.73
C GLY A 68 5.63 3.23 -3.50
N VAL A 69 5.50 4.10 -4.49
CA VAL A 69 6.63 4.66 -5.24
C VAL A 69 6.60 6.18 -5.07
N TRP A 70 7.68 6.73 -4.54
CA TRP A 70 7.80 8.18 -4.42
C TRP A 70 7.96 8.82 -5.80
N HIS A 71 7.23 9.91 -6.06
CA HIS A 71 7.23 10.56 -7.38
C HIS A 71 8.57 11.22 -7.73
N ARG A 72 9.34 11.63 -6.73
CA ARG A 72 10.66 12.21 -6.99
C ARG A 72 11.64 11.12 -7.37
N ILE A 73 12.48 11.45 -8.34
CA ILE A 73 13.59 10.60 -8.75
C ILE A 73 14.90 11.23 -8.29
N ALA A 74 15.90 10.40 -8.10
CA ALA A 74 17.24 10.82 -7.78
C ALA A 74 18.23 10.24 -8.78
N ASP A 75 19.45 10.71 -8.74
CA ASP A 75 20.57 10.17 -9.50
C ASP A 75 21.53 9.40 -8.61
N THR A 76 22.56 8.84 -9.21
CA THR A 76 23.56 8.05 -8.49
C THR A 76 24.42 8.88 -7.53
N GLU A 77 24.48 10.20 -7.67
CA GLU A 77 25.19 11.07 -6.74
C GLU A 77 24.56 11.05 -5.35
N HIS A 78 23.25 10.83 -5.28
CA HIS A 78 22.50 10.76 -4.02
C HIS A 78 22.38 9.35 -3.46
N LEU A 79 22.92 8.35 -4.13
CA LEU A 79 22.71 6.95 -3.80
C LEU A 79 23.20 6.59 -2.40
N THR A 80 24.38 7.07 -2.00
CA THR A 80 24.95 6.78 -0.68
C THR A 80 24.07 7.35 0.45
N ALA A 81 23.61 8.59 0.29
CA ALA A 81 22.71 9.22 1.28
C ALA A 81 21.37 8.49 1.36
N LEU A 82 20.81 8.09 0.20
CA LEU A 82 19.55 7.36 0.16
C LEU A 82 19.66 5.95 0.76
N ARG A 83 20.76 5.25 0.52
CA ARG A 83 21.01 3.94 1.14
C ARG A 83 21.07 4.04 2.66
N LYS A 84 21.72 5.07 3.17
CA LYS A 84 21.77 5.33 4.61
C LYS A 84 20.39 5.59 5.18
N LEU A 85 19.59 6.40 4.50
CA LEU A 85 18.20 6.68 4.89
C LEU A 85 17.36 5.40 4.95
N VAL A 86 17.46 4.55 3.93
CA VAL A 86 16.73 3.29 3.86
C VAL A 86 17.19 2.33 4.98
N GLU A 87 18.47 2.21 5.23
CA GLU A 87 19.02 1.39 6.32
C GLU A 87 18.51 1.83 7.68
N GLU A 88 18.56 3.13 7.96
CA GLU A 88 18.06 3.70 9.22
C GLU A 88 16.56 3.51 9.38
N TRP A 89 15.81 3.70 8.32
CA TRP A 89 14.37 3.48 8.33
C TRP A 89 14.03 2.02 8.66
N ASN A 90 14.62 1.07 7.95
CA ASN A 90 14.36 -0.34 8.15
C ASN A 90 14.85 -0.86 9.51
N ALA A 91 15.92 -0.28 10.05
CA ALA A 91 16.46 -0.64 11.36
C ALA A 91 15.62 -0.15 12.53
N THR A 92 14.91 0.96 12.36
CA THR A 92 14.20 1.63 13.47
C THR A 92 12.68 1.52 13.38
N ARG A 93 12.12 1.01 12.27
CA ARG A 93 10.68 0.95 12.04
C ARG A 93 10.24 -0.46 11.63
N ILE A 94 9.09 -0.85 12.11
CA ILE A 94 8.50 -2.16 11.79
C ILE A 94 8.05 -2.21 10.33
N GLY A 95 7.58 -1.10 9.80
CA GLY A 95 7.14 -1.00 8.42
C GLY A 95 6.73 0.42 8.05
N PRO A 96 6.48 0.68 6.79
CA PRO A 96 6.72 -0.20 5.63
C PRO A 96 8.20 -0.49 5.40
N LYS A 97 8.50 -1.58 4.70
CA LYS A 97 9.85 -1.87 4.24
C LYS A 97 10.23 -0.86 3.15
N ALA A 98 11.35 -0.19 3.31
CA ALA A 98 11.86 0.74 2.32
C ALA A 98 12.99 0.12 1.49
N TYR A 99 13.05 0.43 0.22
CA TYR A 99 14.13 0.00 -0.66
C TYR A 99 14.29 0.93 -1.86
N LEU A 100 15.42 0.81 -2.53
CA LEU A 100 15.74 1.58 -3.73
C LEU A 100 15.75 0.70 -4.95
N THR A 101 15.34 1.24 -6.09
CA THR A 101 15.55 0.65 -7.41
C THR A 101 16.38 1.60 -8.25
N ILE A 102 17.24 1.03 -9.09
CA ILE A 102 18.08 1.79 -10.00
C ILE A 102 17.76 1.33 -11.42
N ALA A 103 17.19 2.23 -12.20
CA ALA A 103 16.88 1.97 -13.59
C ALA A 103 18.09 2.24 -14.48
N ASP A 104 18.03 1.78 -15.73
CA ASP A 104 19.01 2.10 -16.73
C ASP A 104 19.13 3.63 -16.87
N GLY A 105 20.36 4.10 -17.01
CA GLY A 105 20.63 5.54 -17.03
C GLY A 105 20.82 6.17 -15.64
N GLY A 106 20.80 5.35 -14.57
CA GLY A 106 21.11 5.82 -13.22
C GLY A 106 19.96 6.51 -12.48
N VAL A 107 18.73 6.32 -12.94
CA VAL A 107 17.54 6.85 -12.23
C VAL A 107 17.27 6.01 -10.98
N VAL A 108 17.28 6.67 -9.85
CA VAL A 108 17.04 6.03 -8.53
C VAL A 108 15.64 6.38 -8.04
N ARG A 109 14.87 5.37 -7.63
CA ARG A 109 13.53 5.54 -7.04
C ARG A 109 13.46 4.94 -5.67
N LEU A 110 12.74 5.61 -4.78
CA LEU A 110 12.46 5.13 -3.44
C LEU A 110 11.10 4.47 -3.40
N HIS A 111 11.06 3.28 -2.83
CA HIS A 111 9.85 2.47 -2.66
C HIS A 111 9.61 2.16 -1.19
N GLY A 112 8.35 1.96 -0.86
CA GLY A 112 7.95 1.40 0.41
C GLY A 112 6.91 0.30 0.18
N GLU A 113 6.94 -0.78 0.95
CA GLU A 113 5.96 -1.85 0.80
C GLU A 113 5.55 -2.48 2.12
N VAL A 114 4.29 -2.88 2.17
CA VAL A 114 3.68 -3.64 3.26
C VAL A 114 2.95 -4.81 2.64
N THR A 115 3.07 -5.99 3.25
CA THR A 115 2.42 -7.20 2.77
C THR A 115 1.53 -7.77 3.87
N TYR A 116 0.33 -8.18 3.49
CA TYR A 116 -0.63 -8.82 4.39
C TYR A 116 -1.00 -10.21 3.84
N PRO A 117 -0.89 -11.28 4.66
CA PRO A 117 -1.30 -12.61 4.23
C PRO A 117 -2.82 -12.71 4.14
N LEU A 118 -3.33 -13.33 3.08
CA LEU A 118 -4.77 -13.38 2.78
C LEU A 118 -5.44 -14.71 3.11
N GLU A 119 -4.72 -15.70 3.64
CA GLU A 119 -5.28 -17.04 3.89
C GLU A 119 -6.53 -17.00 4.78
N ALA A 120 -6.51 -16.18 5.81
CA ALA A 120 -7.65 -16.01 6.72
C ALA A 120 -8.64 -14.94 6.26
N GLY A 121 -8.37 -14.25 5.13
CA GLY A 121 -9.15 -13.11 4.70
C GLY A 121 -8.96 -11.88 5.59
N MET A 122 -9.79 -10.88 5.39
CA MET A 122 -9.80 -9.65 6.19
C MET A 122 -11.23 -9.22 6.48
N THR A 123 -11.44 -8.62 7.64
CA THR A 123 -12.67 -7.87 7.91
C THR A 123 -12.62 -6.53 7.16
N ASP A 124 -13.77 -5.88 7.00
CA ASP A 124 -13.81 -4.56 6.37
C ASP A 124 -12.98 -3.54 7.16
N ALA A 125 -13.05 -3.61 8.50
CA ALA A 125 -12.25 -2.73 9.35
C ALA A 125 -10.74 -2.95 9.16
N GLN A 126 -10.30 -4.19 9.07
CA GLN A 126 -8.90 -4.52 8.82
C GLN A 126 -8.45 -4.00 7.44
N LEU A 127 -9.29 -4.14 6.43
CA LEU A 127 -8.98 -3.69 5.08
C LEU A 127 -8.88 -2.16 5.02
N GLU A 128 -9.79 -1.45 5.68
CA GLU A 128 -9.73 0.02 5.79
C GLU A 128 -8.45 0.49 6.48
N ASP A 129 -8.04 -0.18 7.55
CA ASP A 129 -6.83 0.18 8.29
C ASP A 129 -5.57 -0.14 7.49
N PHE A 130 -5.59 -1.20 6.69
CA PHE A 130 -4.44 -1.60 5.89
C PHE A 130 -4.21 -0.69 4.68
N VAL A 131 -5.28 -0.33 3.99
CA VAL A 131 -5.23 0.56 2.83
C VAL A 131 -5.14 2.02 3.25
#